data_116a616fa71d88843b148dbcfe3a4f33
#
_entry.id   116a616fa71d88843b148dbcfe3a4f33
#
_cell.length_a   1.000
_cell.length_b   1.000
_cell.length_c   1.000
_cell.angle_alpha   90.00
_cell.angle_beta   90.00
_cell.angle_gamma   90.00
#
_symmetry.space_group_name_H-M   'P 1'
#
loop_
_entity.id
_entity.type
_entity.pdbx_description
1 polymer ?
#
loop_
_entity_poly.entity_id
_entity_poly.type
_entity_poly.pdbx_seq_one_letter_code
_entity_poly.pdbx_strand_id
1 'polypeptide(L)'
;GNPAIEKMGIAQNFGSMEGKEVRFGPAASAYWAINTTVTSNGSVNAMHDSLTPLSGMNTMLGMMVNAFYGGVGVGFLNFYIFIILAVFISGLMVGRTPEFLGKKIEAREMKIAMIIALLHPFLILVGTAISSYMVAHNPDEYGSWLNNPGFHGFSEMLYEFTSSSANNGSGFEGL
;
A
#
# COMPACT_ATOMS: atom_id res chain seq x y z
N GLY A 1 -21.27 1.55 3.65
CA GLY A 1 -21.86 1.88 2.35
C GLY A 1 -21.27 3.16 1.77
N ASN A 2 -21.50 3.42 0.52
CA ASN A 2 -21.10 4.65 -0.13
C ASN A 2 -22.22 5.71 0.06
N PRO A 3 -21.95 6.86 0.72
CA PRO A 3 -22.97 7.88 0.99
C PRO A 3 -23.66 8.44 -0.27
N ALA A 4 -22.96 8.43 -1.41
CA ALA A 4 -23.54 8.87 -2.67
C ALA A 4 -24.63 7.91 -3.17
N ILE A 5 -24.39 6.60 -3.04
CA ILE A 5 -25.34 5.56 -3.44
C ILE A 5 -26.52 5.52 -2.47
N GLU A 6 -26.29 5.74 -1.18
CA GLU A 6 -27.37 5.86 -0.19
C GLU A 6 -28.30 7.03 -0.48
N LYS A 7 -27.76 8.19 -0.93
CA LYS A 7 -28.55 9.33 -1.37
C LYS A 7 -29.41 9.04 -2.60
N MET A 8 -29.04 8.08 -3.41
CA MET A 8 -29.83 7.60 -4.55
C MET A 8 -30.94 6.61 -4.14
N GLY A 9 -31.09 6.32 -2.85
CA GLY A 9 -32.08 5.39 -2.33
C GLY A 9 -31.76 3.91 -2.55
N ILE A 10 -30.51 3.59 -2.89
CA ILE A 10 -30.06 2.22 -3.11
C ILE A 10 -29.57 1.63 -1.79
N ALA A 11 -30.24 0.57 -1.34
CA ALA A 11 -29.84 -0.14 -0.13
C ALA A 11 -28.51 -0.88 -0.33
N GLN A 12 -27.55 -0.66 0.57
CA GLN A 12 -26.22 -1.27 0.55
C GLN A 12 -26.00 -2.21 1.74
N ASN A 13 -26.98 -3.07 2.01
CA ASN A 13 -26.97 -3.96 3.18
C ASN A 13 -25.79 -4.95 3.20
N PHE A 14 -25.17 -5.20 2.05
CA PHE A 14 -24.06 -6.12 1.88
C PHE A 14 -22.69 -5.43 1.70
N GLY A 15 -22.60 -4.13 1.96
CA GLY A 15 -21.37 -3.35 1.79
C GLY A 15 -21.22 -2.73 0.41
N SER A 16 -20.00 -2.65 -0.11
CA SER A 16 -19.68 -2.05 -1.41
C SER A 16 -20.10 -2.95 -2.57
N MET A 17 -21.38 -2.94 -2.88
CA MET A 17 -21.96 -3.74 -3.96
C MET A 17 -22.12 -2.87 -5.22
N GLU A 18 -21.07 -2.72 -5.99
CA GLU A 18 -21.07 -1.98 -7.26
C GLU A 18 -21.12 -2.89 -8.49
N GLY A 19 -21.62 -4.10 -8.32
CA GLY A 19 -21.75 -5.10 -9.37
C GLY A 19 -20.60 -6.10 -9.41
N LYS A 20 -19.38 -5.69 -9.08
CA LYS A 20 -18.18 -6.54 -9.13
C LYS A 20 -18.12 -7.59 -8.02
N GLU A 21 -18.58 -7.25 -6.83
CA GLU A 21 -18.67 -8.20 -5.71
C GLU A 21 -19.83 -9.20 -5.86
N VAL A 22 -20.74 -8.98 -6.78
CA VAL A 22 -21.88 -9.85 -7.02
C VAL A 22 -21.44 -11.26 -7.38
N ARG A 23 -20.36 -11.39 -8.14
CA ARG A 23 -19.85 -12.70 -8.58
C ARG A 23 -19.28 -13.53 -7.44
N PHE A 24 -18.51 -12.92 -6.54
CA PHE A 24 -17.80 -13.61 -5.46
C PHE A 24 -18.33 -13.26 -4.07
N GLY A 25 -19.11 -12.21 -3.96
CA GLY A 25 -19.62 -11.65 -2.71
C GLY A 25 -18.61 -10.74 -2.00
N PRO A 26 -19.12 -9.88 -1.08
CA PRO A 26 -18.28 -8.89 -0.39
C PRO A 26 -17.16 -9.50 0.45
N ALA A 27 -17.43 -10.62 1.12
CA ALA A 27 -16.46 -11.27 1.99
C ALA A 27 -15.25 -11.82 1.21
N ALA A 28 -15.50 -12.50 0.08
CA ALA A 28 -14.44 -13.03 -0.75
C ALA A 28 -13.64 -11.92 -1.43
N SER A 29 -14.30 -10.84 -1.88
CA SER A 29 -13.65 -9.69 -2.49
C SER A 29 -12.76 -8.93 -1.50
N ALA A 30 -13.23 -8.70 -0.28
CA ALA A 30 -12.44 -8.05 0.77
C ALA A 30 -11.25 -8.92 1.19
N TYR A 31 -11.46 -10.22 1.38
CA TYR A 31 -10.40 -11.16 1.72
C TYR A 31 -9.32 -11.22 0.63
N TRP A 32 -9.73 -11.28 -0.64
CA TRP A 32 -8.80 -11.28 -1.76
C TRP A 32 -8.00 -9.97 -1.85
N ALA A 33 -8.68 -8.82 -1.73
CA ALA A 33 -8.03 -7.52 -1.79
C ALA A 33 -6.94 -7.35 -0.73
N ILE A 34 -7.20 -7.78 0.51
CA ILE A 34 -6.20 -7.75 1.57
C ILE A 34 -5.06 -8.73 1.30
N ASN A 35 -5.37 -9.97 0.93
CA ASN A 35 -4.31 -10.96 0.70
C ASN A 35 -3.40 -10.57 -0.47
N THR A 36 -3.95 -10.13 -1.58
CA THR A 36 -3.16 -9.73 -2.75
C THR A 36 -2.24 -8.56 -2.46
N THR A 37 -2.68 -7.61 -1.64
CA THR A 37 -1.89 -6.41 -1.30
C THR A 37 -0.81 -6.69 -0.25
N VAL A 38 -1.06 -7.52 0.75
CA VAL A 38 -0.06 -7.83 1.79
C VAL A 38 0.96 -8.88 1.36
N THR A 39 0.71 -9.62 0.28
CA THR A 39 1.61 -10.67 -0.23
C THR A 39 2.39 -10.27 -1.48
N SER A 40 2.30 -9.03 -1.94
CA SER A 40 2.90 -8.54 -3.19
C SER A 40 2.51 -9.39 -4.42
N ASN A 41 1.26 -9.82 -4.51
CA ASN A 41 0.78 -10.70 -5.57
C ASN A 41 0.27 -9.94 -6.79
N GLY A 42 -0.57 -8.91 -6.58
CA GLY A 42 -1.13 -8.06 -7.63
C GLY A 42 -2.37 -8.60 -8.34
N SER A 43 -2.77 -9.85 -8.12
CA SER A 43 -4.01 -10.37 -8.70
C SER A 43 -5.24 -9.78 -8.02
N VAL A 44 -6.28 -9.48 -8.79
CA VAL A 44 -7.51 -8.89 -8.27
C VAL A 44 -8.73 -9.70 -8.72
N ASN A 45 -9.73 -9.83 -7.85
CA ASN A 45 -11.03 -10.39 -8.18
C ASN A 45 -12.16 -9.36 -8.18
N ALA A 46 -11.84 -8.14 -7.77
CA ALA A 46 -12.71 -6.97 -7.77
C ALA A 46 -11.86 -5.72 -7.99
N MET A 47 -12.43 -4.69 -8.60
CA MET A 47 -11.74 -3.43 -8.85
C MET A 47 -11.42 -2.71 -7.53
N HIS A 48 -10.15 -2.49 -7.23
CA HIS A 48 -9.73 -1.88 -5.96
C HIS A 48 -10.13 -0.41 -5.85
N ASP A 49 -10.23 0.29 -6.98
CA ASP A 49 -10.66 1.69 -7.02
C ASP A 49 -12.08 1.89 -6.45
N SER A 50 -12.96 0.90 -6.62
CA SER A 50 -14.32 0.96 -6.10
C SER A 50 -14.48 0.47 -4.65
N LEU A 51 -13.40 0.15 -3.96
CA LEU A 51 -13.45 -0.19 -2.55
C LEU A 51 -13.92 1.01 -1.72
N THR A 52 -14.58 0.75 -0.60
CA THR A 52 -14.87 1.83 0.37
C THR A 52 -13.57 2.48 0.86
N PRO A 53 -13.57 3.75 1.25
CA PRO A 53 -12.35 4.46 1.66
C PRO A 53 -11.52 3.72 2.72
N LEU A 54 -12.15 3.10 3.72
CA LEU A 54 -11.45 2.32 4.73
C LEU A 54 -10.86 1.02 4.18
N SER A 55 -11.54 0.36 3.25
CA SER A 55 -11.02 -0.85 2.61
C SER A 55 -9.83 -0.52 1.72
N GLY A 56 -9.91 0.55 0.92
CA GLY A 56 -8.80 1.04 0.11
C GLY A 56 -7.59 1.48 0.95
N MET A 57 -7.83 2.13 2.08
CA MET A 57 -6.77 2.48 3.04
C MET A 57 -6.08 1.23 3.58
N ASN A 58 -6.81 0.18 3.94
CA ASN A 58 -6.24 -1.06 4.46
C ASN A 58 -5.37 -1.78 3.41
N THR A 59 -5.79 -1.80 2.15
CA THR A 59 -4.99 -2.37 1.05
C THR A 59 -3.69 -1.59 0.85
N MET A 60 -3.74 -0.25 0.85
CA MET A 60 -2.54 0.59 0.78
C MET A 60 -1.60 0.38 1.96
N LEU A 61 -2.13 0.32 3.19
CA LEU A 61 -1.31 0.06 4.39
C LEU A 61 -0.59 -1.29 4.31
N GLY A 62 -1.27 -2.32 3.81
CA GLY A 62 -0.66 -3.63 3.57
C GLY A 62 0.57 -3.54 2.68
N MET A 63 0.48 -2.80 1.58
CA MET A 63 1.60 -2.58 0.67
C MET A 63 2.67 -1.65 1.23
N MET A 64 2.30 -0.60 1.97
CA MET A 64 3.26 0.33 2.59
C MET A 64 4.15 -0.36 3.63
N VAL A 65 3.59 -1.26 4.43
CA VAL A 65 4.36 -2.04 5.40
C VAL A 65 5.15 -3.14 4.71
N ASN A 66 4.55 -3.82 3.75
CA ASN A 66 5.15 -4.86 2.90
C ASN A 66 5.99 -5.90 3.65
N ALA A 67 5.52 -6.31 4.83
CA ALA A 67 6.24 -7.20 5.74
C ALA A 67 5.34 -8.25 6.41
N PHE A 68 4.04 -8.31 6.08
CA PHE A 68 3.12 -9.19 6.78
C PHE A 68 3.28 -10.66 6.36
N TYR A 69 2.68 -11.05 5.24
CA TYR A 69 2.70 -12.44 4.78
C TYR A 69 3.71 -12.67 3.67
N GLY A 70 4.28 -11.61 3.16
CA GLY A 70 5.35 -11.51 2.20
C GLY A 70 5.13 -12.20 0.88
N GLY A 71 5.32 -11.62 -0.26
CA GLY A 71 5.54 -12.30 -1.51
C GLY A 71 6.70 -13.32 -1.44
N VAL A 72 7.21 -13.77 -2.56
CA VAL A 72 8.28 -14.79 -2.62
C VAL A 72 9.57 -14.27 -1.95
N GLY A 73 9.62 -14.34 -0.62
CA GLY A 73 10.76 -13.93 0.21
C GLY A 73 10.76 -12.45 0.64
N VAL A 74 10.06 -11.56 -0.04
CA VAL A 74 10.12 -10.09 0.20
C VAL A 74 9.62 -9.71 1.58
N GLY A 75 8.45 -10.18 1.99
CA GLY A 75 7.89 -9.85 3.30
C GLY A 75 8.74 -10.36 4.45
N PHE A 76 9.30 -11.55 4.33
CA PHE A 76 10.23 -12.09 5.32
C PHE A 76 11.51 -11.26 5.42
N LEU A 77 12.09 -10.85 4.30
CA LEU A 77 13.29 -10.01 4.28
C LEU A 77 13.02 -8.63 4.88
N ASN A 78 11.91 -7.99 4.54
CA ASN A 78 11.52 -6.73 5.13
C ASN A 78 11.26 -6.84 6.63
N PHE A 79 10.55 -7.88 7.06
CA PHE A 79 10.34 -8.16 8.48
C PHE A 79 11.67 -8.32 9.23
N TYR A 80 12.63 -9.01 8.62
CA TYR A 80 13.95 -9.20 9.20
C TYR A 80 14.73 -7.87 9.36
N ILE A 81 14.63 -6.98 8.39
CA ILE A 81 15.20 -5.63 8.45
C ILE A 81 14.57 -4.83 9.60
N PHE A 82 13.25 -4.88 9.76
CA PHE A 82 12.58 -4.23 10.88
C PHE A 82 13.00 -4.80 12.23
N ILE A 83 13.25 -6.11 12.34
CA ILE A 83 13.83 -6.71 13.55
C ILE A 83 15.22 -6.14 13.83
N ILE A 84 16.10 -6.04 12.83
CA ILE A 84 17.45 -5.47 13.00
C ILE A 84 17.37 -4.02 13.49
N LEU A 85 16.49 -3.20 12.90
CA LEU A 85 16.26 -1.83 13.32
C LEU A 85 15.74 -1.76 14.78
N ALA A 86 14.77 -2.59 15.12
CA ALA A 86 14.20 -2.64 16.46
C ALA A 86 15.24 -3.05 17.52
N VAL A 87 16.05 -4.07 17.22
CA VAL A 87 17.13 -4.53 18.12
C VAL A 87 18.20 -3.45 18.29
N PHE A 88 18.55 -2.75 17.21
CA PHE A 88 19.50 -1.67 17.29
C PHE A 88 18.99 -0.52 18.15
N ILE A 89 17.78 -0.04 17.92
CA ILE A 89 17.17 1.06 18.67
C ILE A 89 17.02 0.68 20.15
N SER A 90 16.47 -0.51 20.44
CA SER A 90 16.29 -0.97 21.81
C SER A 90 17.62 -1.19 22.53
N GLY A 91 18.64 -1.70 21.85
CA GLY A 91 20.00 -1.83 22.39
C GLY A 91 20.58 -0.49 22.79
N LEU A 92 20.46 0.53 21.95
CA LEU A 92 20.91 1.90 22.27
C LEU A 92 20.15 2.51 23.47
N MET A 93 18.84 2.28 23.54
CA MET A 93 18.02 2.79 24.66
C MET A 93 18.43 2.18 26.01
N VAL A 94 18.85 0.92 26.02
CA VAL A 94 19.29 0.21 27.24
C VAL A 94 20.78 0.44 27.51
N GLY A 95 21.51 1.07 26.59
CA GLY A 95 22.96 1.30 26.74
C GLY A 95 23.80 0.02 26.56
N ARG A 96 23.29 -0.96 25.83
CA ARG A 96 24.00 -2.20 25.50
C ARG A 96 24.39 -2.22 24.04
N THR A 97 25.45 -2.95 23.70
CA THR A 97 25.81 -3.22 22.30
C THR A 97 24.69 -4.00 21.64
N PRO A 98 24.09 -3.51 20.54
CA PRO A 98 23.02 -4.25 19.85
C PRO A 98 23.57 -5.54 19.25
N GLU A 99 22.97 -6.67 19.63
CA GLU A 99 23.36 -7.99 19.12
C GLU A 99 22.11 -8.74 18.66
N PHE A 100 22.20 -9.42 17.53
CA PHE A 100 21.16 -10.27 16.99
C PHE A 100 21.76 -11.61 16.57
N LEU A 101 21.17 -12.69 17.06
CA LEU A 101 21.66 -14.07 16.83
C LEU A 101 23.17 -14.25 17.11
N GLY A 102 23.66 -13.64 18.20
CA GLY A 102 25.06 -13.72 18.59
C GLY A 102 26.04 -12.91 17.75
N LYS A 103 25.55 -12.07 16.84
CA LYS A 103 26.35 -11.15 16.03
C LYS A 103 26.03 -9.70 16.41
N LYS A 104 27.07 -8.89 16.52
CA LYS A 104 26.92 -7.45 16.72
C LYS A 104 26.37 -6.80 15.47
N ILE A 105 25.45 -5.83 15.69
CA ILE A 105 24.95 -4.98 14.62
C ILE A 105 25.83 -3.73 14.59
N GLU A 106 26.63 -3.61 13.55
CA GLU A 106 27.57 -2.51 13.40
C GLU A 106 27.01 -1.40 12.49
N ALA A 107 27.77 -0.32 12.35
CA ALA A 107 27.37 0.83 11.54
C ALA A 107 27.13 0.49 10.06
N ARG A 108 27.79 -0.52 9.53
CA ARG A 108 27.64 -0.96 8.13
C ARG A 108 26.26 -1.59 7.90
N GLU A 109 25.89 -2.52 8.75
CA GLU A 109 24.57 -3.20 8.68
C GLU A 109 23.44 -2.18 8.87
N MET A 110 23.61 -1.25 9.82
CA MET A 110 22.63 -0.20 10.07
C MET A 110 22.46 0.76 8.90
N LYS A 111 23.52 1.17 8.24
CA LYS A 111 23.42 2.04 7.05
C LYS A 111 22.62 1.37 5.95
N ILE A 112 22.88 0.08 5.70
CA ILE A 112 22.14 -0.68 4.68
C ILE A 112 20.66 -0.83 5.08
N ALA A 113 20.39 -1.22 6.33
CA ALA A 113 19.03 -1.38 6.83
C ALA A 113 18.24 -0.08 6.76
N MET A 114 18.84 1.05 7.10
CA MET A 114 18.21 2.38 6.99
C MET A 114 17.90 2.77 5.53
N ILE A 115 18.85 2.52 4.61
CA ILE A 115 18.62 2.81 3.19
C ILE A 115 17.44 1.99 2.66
N ILE A 116 17.38 0.69 2.97
CA ILE A 116 16.29 -0.18 2.54
C ILE A 116 14.96 0.29 3.14
N ALA A 117 14.91 0.60 4.43
CA ALA A 117 13.70 1.05 5.10
C ALA A 117 13.19 2.40 4.57
N LEU A 118 14.08 3.29 4.15
CA LEU A 118 13.71 4.61 3.63
C LEU A 118 13.44 4.63 2.12
N LEU A 119 13.97 3.68 1.37
CA LEU A 119 13.84 3.65 -0.08
C LEU A 119 12.37 3.48 -0.52
N HIS A 120 11.64 2.58 0.11
CA HIS A 120 10.24 2.32 -0.20
C HIS A 120 9.36 3.57 -0.01
N PRO A 121 9.29 4.21 1.16
CA PRO A 121 8.51 5.44 1.31
C PRO A 121 9.03 6.59 0.45
N PHE A 122 10.33 6.67 0.19
CA PHE A 122 10.90 7.68 -0.72
C PHE A 122 10.33 7.55 -2.14
N LEU A 123 10.33 6.34 -2.71
CA LEU A 123 9.80 6.10 -4.05
C LEU A 123 8.30 6.41 -4.14
N ILE A 124 7.52 6.00 -3.13
CA ILE A 124 6.09 6.29 -3.06
C ILE A 124 5.84 7.80 -3.05
N LEU A 125 6.47 8.52 -2.13
CA LEU A 125 6.19 9.94 -1.93
C LEU A 125 6.71 10.80 -3.09
N VAL A 126 7.88 10.51 -3.62
CA VAL A 126 8.44 11.27 -4.76
C VAL A 126 7.62 11.03 -6.02
N GLY A 127 7.28 9.78 -6.33
CA GLY A 127 6.44 9.45 -7.48
C GLY A 127 5.07 10.11 -7.39
N THR A 128 4.39 9.97 -6.26
CA THR A 128 3.09 10.63 -6.02
C THR A 128 3.18 12.15 -6.13
N ALA A 129 4.23 12.76 -5.59
CA ALA A 129 4.42 14.22 -5.65
C ALA A 129 4.63 14.71 -7.09
N ILE A 130 5.43 14.01 -7.88
CA ILE A 130 5.67 14.36 -9.29
C ILE A 130 4.37 14.26 -10.08
N SER A 131 3.64 13.14 -9.98
CA SER A 131 2.37 12.95 -10.70
C SER A 131 1.32 13.97 -10.27
N SER A 132 1.20 14.24 -8.98
CA SER A 132 0.27 15.25 -8.47
C SER A 132 0.62 16.65 -9.00
N TYR A 133 1.91 16.98 -9.08
CA TYR A 133 2.37 18.25 -9.65
C TYR A 133 2.01 18.35 -11.13
N MET A 134 2.24 17.29 -11.91
CA MET A 134 1.93 17.26 -13.34
C MET A 134 0.44 17.42 -13.60
N VAL A 135 -0.41 16.67 -12.92
CA VAL A 135 -1.87 16.75 -13.02
C VAL A 135 -2.39 18.14 -12.61
N ALA A 136 -1.83 18.73 -11.54
CA ALA A 136 -2.26 20.04 -11.05
C ALA A 136 -1.90 21.20 -12.01
N HIS A 137 -0.76 21.10 -12.71
CA HIS A 137 -0.29 22.18 -13.60
C HIS A 137 -0.76 22.05 -15.04
N ASN A 138 -1.00 20.83 -15.51
CA ASN A 138 -1.47 20.56 -16.86
C ASN A 138 -2.65 19.57 -16.84
N PRO A 139 -3.81 19.99 -16.31
CA PRO A 139 -4.97 19.10 -16.18
C PRO A 139 -5.53 18.63 -17.52
N ASP A 140 -5.38 19.42 -18.59
CA ASP A 140 -5.84 19.07 -19.95
C ASP A 140 -5.03 17.92 -20.55
N GLU A 141 -3.76 17.79 -20.20
CA GLU A 141 -2.87 16.75 -20.71
C GLU A 141 -2.87 15.50 -19.80
N TYR A 142 -2.76 15.71 -18.50
CA TYR A 142 -2.56 14.63 -17.53
C TYR A 142 -3.82 14.27 -16.71
N GLY A 143 -4.88 15.06 -16.83
CA GLY A 143 -6.14 14.78 -16.11
C GLY A 143 -6.79 13.45 -16.53
N SER A 144 -6.51 13.00 -17.77
CA SER A 144 -6.99 11.71 -18.27
C SER A 144 -6.32 10.49 -17.63
N TRP A 145 -5.25 10.68 -16.87
CA TRP A 145 -4.61 9.62 -16.11
C TRP A 145 -5.45 9.14 -14.92
N LEU A 146 -6.39 9.96 -14.47
CA LEU A 146 -7.21 9.67 -13.30
C LEU A 146 -8.64 9.31 -13.72
N ASN A 147 -9.17 8.24 -13.15
CA ASN A 147 -10.57 7.90 -13.32
C ASN A 147 -11.47 8.85 -12.52
N ASN A 148 -11.00 9.31 -11.36
CA ASN A 148 -11.75 10.15 -10.46
C ASN A 148 -10.96 11.42 -10.11
N PRO A 149 -11.47 12.62 -10.38
CA PRO A 149 -10.80 13.86 -10.01
C PRO A 149 -10.87 14.13 -8.50
N GLY A 150 -9.96 14.97 -8.01
CA GLY A 150 -9.95 15.42 -6.63
C GLY A 150 -9.25 14.48 -5.65
N PHE A 151 -9.80 14.34 -4.45
CA PHE A 151 -9.15 13.56 -3.39
C PHE A 151 -9.01 12.07 -3.72
N HIS A 152 -9.97 11.51 -4.44
CA HIS A 152 -9.89 10.11 -4.86
C HIS A 152 -8.80 9.90 -5.90
N GLY A 153 -8.67 10.82 -6.87
CA GLY A 153 -7.58 10.79 -7.85
C GLY A 153 -6.19 10.90 -7.20
N PHE A 154 -6.05 11.67 -6.13
CA PHE A 154 -4.82 11.64 -5.34
C PHE A 154 -4.56 10.25 -4.74
N SER A 155 -5.60 9.57 -4.26
CA SER A 155 -5.49 8.19 -3.75
C SER A 155 -5.13 7.20 -4.85
N GLU A 156 -5.63 7.40 -6.08
CA GLU A 156 -5.24 6.60 -7.26
C GLU A 156 -3.74 6.70 -7.50
N MET A 157 -3.19 7.91 -7.59
CA MET A 157 -1.74 8.14 -7.75
C MET A 157 -0.93 7.51 -6.60
N LEU A 158 -1.34 7.76 -5.37
CA LEU A 158 -0.64 7.21 -4.19
C LEU A 158 -0.66 5.68 -4.19
N TYR A 159 -1.77 5.06 -4.59
CA TYR A 159 -1.90 3.62 -4.68
C TYR A 159 -0.96 3.03 -5.73
N GLU A 160 -0.90 3.62 -6.92
CA GLU A 160 -0.05 3.13 -8.01
C GLU A 160 1.43 3.14 -7.64
N PHE A 161 1.93 4.25 -7.06
CA PHE A 161 3.32 4.31 -6.60
C PHE A 161 3.59 3.41 -5.41
N THR A 162 2.60 3.19 -4.54
CA THR A 162 2.71 2.23 -3.44
C THR A 162 2.80 0.81 -3.97
N SER A 163 1.93 0.44 -4.90
CA SER A 163 1.90 -0.88 -5.53
C SER A 163 3.17 -1.16 -6.33
N SER A 164 3.62 -0.20 -7.13
CA SER A 164 4.85 -0.32 -7.91
C SER A 164 6.08 -0.47 -7.01
N SER A 165 6.19 0.34 -5.96
CA SER A 165 7.29 0.28 -5.01
C SER A 165 7.29 -1.00 -4.17
N ALA A 166 6.11 -1.54 -3.85
CA ALA A 166 5.95 -2.82 -3.15
C ALA A 166 6.11 -4.03 -4.06
N ASN A 167 6.33 -3.84 -5.36
CA ASN A 167 6.34 -4.90 -6.38
C ASN A 167 5.05 -5.74 -6.37
N ASN A 168 3.91 -5.10 -6.11
CA ASN A 168 2.61 -5.75 -6.00
C ASN A 168 1.95 -5.96 -7.36
N GLY A 169 1.67 -4.89 -8.10
CA GLY A 169 1.07 -4.91 -9.43
C GLY A 169 -0.45 -4.74 -9.46
N SER A 170 -1.13 -4.61 -8.31
CA SER A 170 -2.52 -4.16 -8.29
C SER A 170 -2.58 -2.64 -8.37
N GLY A 171 -3.64 -2.09 -8.97
CA GLY A 171 -3.87 -0.66 -9.09
C GLY A 171 -5.26 -0.25 -8.62
N PHE A 172 -5.47 1.06 -8.52
CA PHE A 172 -6.81 1.64 -8.50
C PHE A 172 -7.34 1.89 -9.93
N GLU A 173 -6.61 1.39 -10.92
CA GLU A 173 -7.05 1.41 -12.32
C GLU A 173 -7.29 2.82 -12.88
N GLY A 174 -6.49 3.80 -12.50
CA GLY A 174 -6.66 5.18 -12.92
C GLY A 174 -5.42 5.88 -13.44
N LEU A 175 -4.26 5.28 -13.29
CA LEU A 175 -2.98 5.89 -13.69
C LEU A 175 -2.24 4.99 -14.68
#